data_45704709dcb71ec4f11122f9a7519599
#
_entry.id   45704709dcb71ec4f11122f9a7519599
#
_cell.length_a   1.000
_cell.length_b   1.000
_cell.length_c   1.000
_cell.angle_alpha   90.00
_cell.angle_beta   90.00
_cell.angle_gamma   90.00
#
_symmetry.space_group_name_H-M   'P 1'
#
loop_
_entity.id
_entity.type
_entity.pdbx_description
1 polymer ?
#
loop_
_entity_poly.entity_id
_entity_poly.type
_entity_poly.pdbx_seq_one_letter_code
_entity_poly.pdbx_strand_id
1 'polypeptide(L)'
;MLEKMAEFFENRLNGYDEHMMTGIEAADEFYPFTASLLPTAKGSRVLDLGCGTGLELEKYFPLCPSARVTGIDLSEAMLNALKKKFTDKDITLIVGSYFDVPLGENVFDAAVSVESLHHFTKDEKIPLYKKLHTALRANGYLILTDYFAATDDEEQTHRNNLNALKAEQGIRDDEFYHYDTPLTVQHETEALLEAGFASVQVP
;
A
#
# COMPACT_ATOMS: atom_id res chain seq x y z
N MET A 1 -10.70 20.75 5.39
CA MET A 1 -9.57 20.64 6.35
C MET A 1 -8.97 19.27 6.11
N LEU A 2 -7.63 19.18 5.99
CA LEU A 2 -6.95 17.89 5.86
C LEU A 2 -7.08 17.11 7.18
N GLU A 3 -7.42 15.82 7.09
CA GLU A 3 -7.45 14.91 8.24
C GLU A 3 -6.11 14.15 8.31
N LYS A 4 -5.63 13.85 9.50
CA LYS A 4 -4.49 12.95 9.67
C LYS A 4 -4.85 11.56 9.13
N MET A 5 -3.93 10.92 8.43
CA MET A 5 -4.21 9.67 7.71
C MET A 5 -4.76 8.57 8.62
N ALA A 6 -4.15 8.34 9.78
CA ALA A 6 -4.65 7.33 10.72
C ALA A 6 -6.07 7.64 11.20
N GLU A 7 -6.36 8.90 11.58
CA GLU A 7 -7.68 9.33 12.04
C GLU A 7 -8.73 9.21 10.94
N PHE A 8 -8.37 9.54 9.68
CA PHE A 8 -9.25 9.40 8.52
C PHE A 8 -9.77 7.96 8.38
N PHE A 9 -8.87 6.98 8.44
CA PHE A 9 -9.23 5.58 8.29
C PHE A 9 -9.93 5.01 9.53
N GLU A 10 -9.54 5.40 10.74
CA GLU A 10 -10.22 5.00 11.98
C GLU A 10 -11.69 5.44 11.99
N ASN A 11 -11.95 6.69 11.59
CA ASN A 11 -13.31 7.25 11.55
C ASN A 11 -14.21 6.57 10.51
N ARG A 12 -13.63 5.93 9.49
CA ARG A 12 -14.35 5.29 8.38
C ARG A 12 -14.35 3.77 8.42
N LEU A 13 -13.80 3.16 9.47
CA LEU A 13 -13.74 1.70 9.60
C LEU A 13 -15.13 1.04 9.43
N ASN A 14 -16.18 1.63 10.00
CA ASN A 14 -17.53 1.15 9.81
C ASN A 14 -18.00 1.43 8.36
N GLY A 15 -18.19 0.37 7.58
CA GLY A 15 -18.55 0.45 6.18
C GLY A 15 -17.38 0.60 5.21
N TYR A 16 -16.12 0.54 5.71
CA TYR A 16 -14.92 0.65 4.89
C TYR A 16 -14.89 -0.41 3.79
N ASP A 17 -15.05 -1.68 4.14
CA ASP A 17 -15.01 -2.79 3.19
C ASP A 17 -16.11 -2.66 2.13
N GLU A 18 -17.33 -2.29 2.53
CA GLU A 18 -18.43 -2.06 1.60
C GLU A 18 -18.11 -0.89 0.66
N HIS A 19 -17.57 0.22 1.19
CA HIS A 19 -17.17 1.36 0.39
C HIS A 19 -16.09 0.98 -0.63
N MET A 20 -15.04 0.28 -0.22
CA MET A 20 -13.97 -0.16 -1.12
C MET A 20 -14.49 -1.08 -2.21
N MET A 21 -15.39 -2.01 -1.89
CA MET A 21 -15.91 -2.98 -2.86
C MET A 21 -16.99 -2.44 -3.79
N THR A 22 -17.70 -1.38 -3.39
CA THR A 22 -18.83 -0.84 -4.17
C THR A 22 -18.61 0.59 -4.68
N GLY A 23 -17.74 1.35 -4.04
CA GLY A 23 -17.43 2.74 -4.35
C GLY A 23 -16.18 2.94 -5.20
N ILE A 24 -15.27 1.97 -5.20
CA ILE A 24 -14.05 2.02 -6.02
C ILE A 24 -14.27 1.23 -7.31
N GLU A 25 -13.98 1.86 -8.45
CA GLU A 25 -14.16 1.27 -9.77
C GLU A 25 -13.29 0.01 -9.91
N ALA A 26 -13.86 -1.06 -10.46
CA ALA A 26 -13.22 -2.34 -10.71
C ALA A 26 -12.62 -3.04 -9.47
N ALA A 27 -13.06 -2.72 -8.25
CA ALA A 27 -12.56 -3.34 -7.03
C ALA A 27 -12.77 -4.87 -7.02
N ASP A 28 -13.88 -5.34 -7.56
CA ASP A 28 -14.20 -6.75 -7.73
C ASP A 28 -13.30 -7.48 -8.75
N GLU A 29 -12.57 -6.74 -9.58
CA GLU A 29 -11.59 -7.25 -10.55
C GLU A 29 -10.16 -7.14 -10.01
N PHE A 30 -9.74 -5.96 -9.53
CA PHE A 30 -8.34 -5.75 -9.17
C PHE A 30 -7.92 -6.47 -7.87
N TYR A 31 -8.78 -6.61 -6.85
CA TYR A 31 -8.42 -7.37 -5.65
C TYR A 31 -8.12 -8.85 -5.95
N PRO A 32 -8.98 -9.59 -6.68
CA PRO A 32 -8.65 -10.96 -7.09
C PRO A 32 -7.44 -11.04 -8.02
N PHE A 33 -7.29 -10.09 -8.94
CA PHE A 33 -6.15 -10.04 -9.85
C PHE A 33 -4.84 -9.85 -9.08
N THR A 34 -4.76 -8.85 -8.20
CA THR A 34 -3.60 -8.60 -7.33
C THR A 34 -3.27 -9.83 -6.49
N ALA A 35 -4.25 -10.46 -5.87
CA ALA A 35 -4.06 -11.68 -5.10
C ALA A 35 -3.51 -12.83 -5.96
N SER A 36 -3.92 -12.94 -7.23
CA SER A 36 -3.44 -13.97 -8.16
C SER A 36 -1.96 -13.83 -8.53
N LEU A 37 -1.41 -12.65 -8.39
CA LEU A 37 0.00 -12.36 -8.66
C LEU A 37 0.92 -12.69 -7.46
N LEU A 38 0.35 -12.89 -6.27
CA LEU A 38 1.11 -13.23 -5.06
C LEU A 38 1.63 -14.68 -5.12
N PRO A 39 2.77 -14.98 -4.46
CA PRO A 39 3.38 -16.29 -4.52
C PRO A 39 2.53 -17.35 -3.80
N THR A 40 2.30 -18.51 -4.44
CA THR A 40 1.45 -19.59 -3.91
C THR A 40 2.24 -20.79 -3.37
N ALA A 41 3.58 -20.70 -3.31
CA ALA A 41 4.39 -21.73 -2.71
C ALA A 41 4.10 -21.87 -1.20
N LYS A 42 4.15 -23.06 -0.67
CA LYS A 42 3.87 -23.32 0.76
C LYS A 42 4.80 -22.51 1.66
N GLY A 43 4.21 -21.67 2.53
CA GLY A 43 4.94 -20.85 3.48
C GLY A 43 5.57 -19.60 2.86
N SER A 44 5.10 -19.16 1.69
CA SER A 44 5.49 -17.87 1.09
C SER A 44 5.37 -16.75 2.10
N ARG A 45 6.37 -15.87 2.13
CA ARG A 45 6.42 -14.70 3.00
C ARG A 45 6.04 -13.46 2.21
N VAL A 46 4.94 -12.85 2.58
CA VAL A 46 4.42 -11.64 1.93
C VAL A 46 4.44 -10.48 2.91
N LEU A 47 4.94 -9.33 2.44
CA LEU A 47 4.82 -8.05 3.13
C LEU A 47 3.65 -7.29 2.51
N ASP A 48 2.78 -6.77 3.35
CA ASP A 48 1.59 -6.02 2.95
C ASP A 48 1.63 -4.61 3.54
N LEU A 49 1.71 -3.61 2.66
CA LEU A 49 1.91 -2.21 3.01
C LEU A 49 0.58 -1.44 2.93
N GLY A 50 0.14 -0.90 4.06
CA GLY A 50 -1.18 -0.30 4.17
C GLY A 50 -2.26 -1.37 4.09
N CYS A 51 -2.07 -2.49 4.82
CA CYS A 51 -2.92 -3.68 4.69
C CYS A 51 -4.37 -3.48 5.15
N GLY A 52 -4.69 -2.36 5.79
CA GLY A 52 -6.04 -2.00 6.20
C GLY A 52 -6.78 -3.14 6.90
N THR A 53 -7.94 -3.49 6.36
CA THR A 53 -8.77 -4.63 6.81
C THR A 53 -8.46 -5.95 6.09
N GLY A 54 -7.50 -5.95 5.13
CA GLY A 54 -7.02 -7.14 4.41
C GLY A 54 -7.95 -7.62 3.31
N LEU A 55 -8.51 -6.74 2.48
CA LEU A 55 -9.39 -7.11 1.36
C LEU A 55 -8.69 -7.97 0.31
N GLU A 56 -7.44 -7.65 -0.03
CA GLU A 56 -6.59 -8.46 -0.91
C GLU A 56 -6.26 -9.83 -0.27
N LEU A 57 -6.11 -9.88 1.06
CA LEU A 57 -5.83 -11.13 1.78
C LEU A 57 -7.03 -12.08 1.79
N GLU A 58 -8.27 -11.56 1.73
CA GLU A 58 -9.47 -12.38 1.55
C GLU A 58 -9.43 -13.17 0.23
N LYS A 59 -8.82 -12.60 -0.81
CA LYS A 59 -8.65 -13.23 -2.12
C LYS A 59 -7.39 -14.10 -2.17
N TYR A 60 -6.35 -13.74 -1.40
CA TYR A 60 -5.07 -14.45 -1.41
C TYR A 60 -5.05 -15.73 -0.58
N PHE A 61 -5.59 -15.75 0.65
CA PHE A 61 -5.54 -16.94 1.50
C PHE A 61 -6.24 -18.19 0.94
N PRO A 62 -7.31 -18.09 0.12
CA PRO A 62 -7.80 -19.26 -0.63
C PRO A 62 -6.78 -19.86 -1.59
N LEU A 63 -5.89 -19.05 -2.19
CA LEU A 63 -4.85 -19.48 -3.13
C LEU A 63 -3.61 -20.03 -2.41
N CYS A 64 -3.26 -19.45 -1.26
CA CYS A 64 -2.13 -19.89 -0.44
C CYS A 64 -2.49 -19.90 1.06
N PRO A 65 -3.20 -20.94 1.55
CA PRO A 65 -3.65 -21.00 2.96
C PRO A 65 -2.50 -21.02 3.98
N SER A 66 -1.30 -21.38 3.56
CA SER A 66 -0.09 -21.46 4.40
C SER A 66 0.85 -20.25 4.26
N ALA A 67 0.40 -19.19 3.59
CA ALA A 67 1.18 -17.95 3.50
C ALA A 67 1.46 -17.38 4.90
N ARG A 68 2.60 -16.71 5.01
CA ARG A 68 2.99 -15.92 6.17
C ARG A 68 2.99 -14.46 5.77
N VAL A 69 2.07 -13.70 6.34
CA VAL A 69 1.89 -12.29 5.99
C VAL A 69 2.43 -11.41 7.11
N THR A 70 3.17 -10.38 6.73
CA THR A 70 3.47 -9.27 7.63
C THR A 70 2.73 -8.06 7.10
N GLY A 71 1.70 -7.62 7.82
CA GLY A 71 0.90 -6.44 7.49
C GLY A 71 1.33 -5.22 8.30
N ILE A 72 1.46 -4.08 7.64
CA ILE A 72 1.80 -2.79 8.27
C ILE A 72 0.69 -1.81 7.95
N ASP A 73 0.17 -1.14 8.96
CA ASP A 73 -0.83 -0.07 8.80
C ASP A 73 -0.68 0.98 9.91
N LEU A 74 -1.04 2.23 9.62
CA LEU A 74 -1.06 3.33 10.59
C LEU A 74 -2.22 3.20 11.58
N SER A 75 -3.34 2.61 11.16
CA SER A 75 -4.56 2.49 11.96
C SER A 75 -4.60 1.18 12.74
N GLU A 76 -4.49 1.27 14.05
CA GLU A 76 -4.67 0.12 14.93
C GLU A 76 -6.08 -0.47 14.80
N ALA A 77 -7.08 0.37 14.53
CA ALA A 77 -8.47 -0.07 14.36
C ALA A 77 -8.63 -0.96 13.11
N MET A 78 -7.99 -0.60 11.99
CA MET A 78 -7.95 -1.42 10.78
C MET A 78 -7.29 -2.77 11.04
N LEU A 79 -6.12 -2.77 11.66
CA LEU A 79 -5.40 -4.01 12.02
C LEU A 79 -6.20 -4.91 12.97
N ASN A 80 -6.94 -4.33 13.91
CA ASN A 80 -7.82 -5.08 14.79
C ASN A 80 -9.01 -5.71 14.02
N ALA A 81 -9.53 -5.06 12.98
CA ALA A 81 -10.54 -5.63 12.10
C ALA A 81 -9.95 -6.78 11.26
N LEU A 82 -8.78 -6.59 10.67
CA LEU A 82 -8.05 -7.63 9.94
C LEU A 82 -7.80 -8.86 10.82
N LYS A 83 -7.30 -8.67 12.03
CA LYS A 83 -7.05 -9.75 12.98
C LYS A 83 -8.29 -10.58 13.31
N LYS A 84 -9.46 -9.94 13.38
CA LYS A 84 -10.74 -10.64 13.62
C LYS A 84 -11.18 -11.47 12.41
N LYS A 85 -10.87 -11.02 11.17
CA LYS A 85 -11.19 -11.77 9.95
C LYS A 85 -10.34 -13.03 9.81
N PHE A 86 -9.07 -12.98 10.19
CA PHE A 86 -8.08 -14.01 9.88
C PHE A 86 -7.49 -14.65 11.13
N THR A 87 -8.34 -15.16 12.03
CA THR A 87 -7.93 -15.74 13.32
C THR A 87 -7.13 -17.03 13.21
N ASP A 88 -7.19 -17.73 12.08
CA ASP A 88 -6.52 -19.00 11.79
C ASP A 88 -5.32 -18.86 10.84
N LYS A 89 -4.93 -17.64 10.47
CA LYS A 89 -3.85 -17.37 9.53
C LYS A 89 -2.57 -16.92 10.24
N ASP A 90 -1.44 -17.21 9.60
CA ASP A 90 -0.11 -16.79 10.08
C ASP A 90 0.15 -15.35 9.64
N ILE A 91 -0.33 -14.40 10.44
CA ILE A 91 -0.22 -12.97 10.18
C ILE A 91 0.47 -12.27 11.35
N THR A 92 1.52 -11.53 11.05
CA THR A 92 2.15 -10.58 11.96
C THR A 92 1.69 -9.18 11.59
N LEU A 93 1.08 -8.45 12.53
CA LEU A 93 0.58 -7.09 12.33
C LEU A 93 1.44 -6.08 13.07
N ILE A 94 1.80 -4.99 12.39
CA ILE A 94 2.64 -3.91 12.91
C ILE A 94 1.89 -2.60 12.74
N VAL A 95 1.55 -1.95 13.85
CA VAL A 95 1.01 -0.59 13.85
C VAL A 95 2.17 0.38 13.63
N GLY A 96 2.13 1.15 12.56
CA GLY A 96 3.16 2.15 12.25
C GLY A 96 3.24 2.49 10.77
N SER A 97 4.09 3.48 10.48
CA SER A 97 4.38 3.86 9.11
C SER A 97 5.33 2.85 8.45
N TYR A 98 4.99 2.36 7.28
CA TYR A 98 5.90 1.51 6.49
C TYR A 98 7.17 2.25 6.03
N PHE A 99 7.20 3.59 6.13
CA PHE A 99 8.44 4.36 5.95
C PHE A 99 9.42 4.14 7.11
N ASP A 100 8.92 3.97 8.34
CA ASP A 100 9.73 3.92 9.57
C ASP A 100 10.00 2.49 10.06
N VAL A 101 9.01 1.59 9.92
CA VAL A 101 9.11 0.20 10.39
C VAL A 101 10.26 -0.53 9.72
N PRO A 102 11.21 -1.14 10.48
CA PRO A 102 12.29 -1.94 9.89
C PRO A 102 11.72 -3.19 9.18
N LEU A 103 12.10 -3.42 7.92
CA LEU A 103 11.61 -4.54 7.11
C LEU A 103 12.58 -5.74 7.08
N GLY A 104 13.82 -5.55 7.56
CA GLY A 104 14.88 -6.54 7.45
C GLY A 104 15.46 -6.62 6.03
N GLU A 105 16.30 -7.63 5.80
CA GLU A 105 16.97 -7.86 4.50
C GLU A 105 16.72 -9.28 4.03
N ASN A 106 16.37 -9.45 2.75
CA ASN A 106 16.10 -10.77 2.15
C ASN A 106 15.08 -11.63 2.93
N VAL A 107 14.00 -10.99 3.38
CA VAL A 107 12.97 -11.61 4.23
C VAL A 107 11.79 -12.11 3.43
N PHE A 108 11.30 -11.32 2.45
CA PHE A 108 10.02 -11.55 1.79
C PHE A 108 10.18 -12.09 0.38
N ASP A 109 9.27 -12.96 -0.02
CA ASP A 109 9.17 -13.50 -1.39
C ASP A 109 8.43 -12.51 -2.29
N ALA A 110 7.48 -11.76 -1.74
CA ALA A 110 6.82 -10.65 -2.41
C ALA A 110 6.42 -9.56 -1.40
N ALA A 111 6.28 -8.33 -1.91
CA ALA A 111 5.58 -7.25 -1.22
C ALA A 111 4.35 -6.86 -2.05
N VAL A 112 3.32 -6.38 -1.39
CA VAL A 112 2.10 -5.87 -2.03
C VAL A 112 1.67 -4.57 -1.36
N SER A 113 1.11 -3.68 -2.15
CA SER A 113 0.38 -2.49 -1.68
C SER A 113 -0.84 -2.30 -2.57
N VAL A 114 -2.00 -2.12 -1.96
CA VAL A 114 -3.27 -1.90 -2.66
C VAL A 114 -3.90 -0.61 -2.14
N GLU A 115 -4.15 0.34 -3.04
CA GLU A 115 -4.83 1.62 -2.72
C GLU A 115 -4.21 2.34 -1.50
N SER A 116 -2.86 2.41 -1.44
CA SER A 116 -2.15 2.99 -0.27
C SER A 116 -1.03 3.96 -0.61
N LEU A 117 -0.31 3.77 -1.71
CA LEU A 117 0.86 4.58 -2.03
C LEU A 117 0.55 5.84 -2.85
N HIS A 118 -0.66 5.98 -3.38
CA HIS A 118 -1.09 7.19 -4.10
C HIS A 118 -1.15 8.46 -3.23
N HIS A 119 -0.99 8.34 -1.93
CA HIS A 119 -0.92 9.50 -1.02
C HIS A 119 0.47 10.15 -0.94
N PHE A 120 1.49 9.58 -1.59
CA PHE A 120 2.88 9.99 -1.44
C PHE A 120 3.52 10.39 -2.75
N THR A 121 4.39 11.39 -2.67
CA THR A 121 5.14 11.90 -3.83
C THR A 121 6.26 10.94 -4.26
N LYS A 122 6.78 11.14 -5.49
CA LYS A 122 7.90 10.35 -6.02
C LYS A 122 9.11 10.37 -5.07
N ASP A 123 9.45 11.54 -4.53
CA ASP A 123 10.62 11.71 -3.65
C ASP A 123 10.46 10.95 -2.31
N GLU A 124 9.24 10.87 -1.79
CA GLU A 124 8.92 10.07 -0.59
C GLU A 124 8.94 8.57 -0.88
N LYS A 125 8.47 8.14 -2.06
CA LYS A 125 8.40 6.72 -2.44
C LYS A 125 9.77 6.10 -2.73
N ILE A 126 10.72 6.83 -3.34
CA ILE A 126 12.04 6.30 -3.71
C ILE A 126 12.78 5.68 -2.52
N PRO A 127 12.91 6.33 -1.34
CA PRO A 127 13.51 5.71 -0.16
C PRO A 127 12.77 4.45 0.31
N LEU A 128 11.44 4.45 0.27
CA LEU A 128 10.63 3.28 0.61
C LEU A 128 10.90 2.13 -0.36
N TYR A 129 10.92 2.39 -1.66
CA TYR A 129 11.21 1.37 -2.67
C TYR A 129 12.61 0.78 -2.55
N LYS A 130 13.62 1.58 -2.20
CA LYS A 130 14.97 1.08 -1.88
C LYS A 130 14.96 0.14 -0.67
N LYS A 131 14.19 0.50 0.35
CA LYS A 131 14.01 -0.32 1.55
C LYS A 131 13.27 -1.63 1.23
N LEU A 132 12.23 -1.58 0.38
CA LEU A 132 11.52 -2.75 -0.10
C LEU A 132 12.42 -3.66 -0.94
N HIS A 133 13.18 -3.09 -1.87
CA HIS A 133 14.14 -3.84 -2.67
C HIS A 133 15.14 -4.62 -1.80
N THR A 134 15.62 -4.01 -0.71
CA THR A 134 16.52 -4.67 0.25
C THR A 134 15.80 -5.77 1.06
N ALA A 135 14.54 -5.57 1.40
CA ALA A 135 13.75 -6.53 2.18
C ALA A 135 13.31 -7.75 1.37
N LEU A 136 13.21 -7.61 0.06
CA LEU A 136 12.86 -8.68 -0.85
C LEU A 136 14.03 -9.64 -1.05
N ARG A 137 13.73 -10.93 -1.19
CA ARG A 137 14.70 -11.98 -1.53
C ARG A 137 15.14 -11.86 -2.99
N ALA A 138 16.19 -12.59 -3.34
CA ALA A 138 16.55 -12.79 -4.74
C ALA A 138 15.33 -13.34 -5.52
N ASN A 139 14.96 -12.66 -6.62
CA ASN A 139 13.74 -12.88 -7.40
C ASN A 139 12.41 -12.53 -6.68
N GLY A 140 12.48 -11.89 -5.53
CA GLY A 140 11.31 -11.28 -4.90
C GLY A 140 10.84 -10.06 -5.70
N TYR A 141 9.57 -9.73 -5.59
CA TYR A 141 8.94 -8.66 -6.37
C TYR A 141 7.93 -7.86 -5.56
N LEU A 142 7.67 -6.64 -6.02
CA LEU A 142 6.62 -5.78 -5.50
C LEU A 142 5.43 -5.81 -6.46
N ILE A 143 4.22 -5.93 -5.92
CA ILE A 143 2.96 -5.71 -6.61
C ILE A 143 2.39 -4.38 -6.09
N LEU A 144 2.10 -3.48 -7.01
CA LEU A 144 1.47 -2.21 -6.71
C LEU A 144 0.16 -2.12 -7.51
N THR A 145 -0.94 -2.09 -6.80
CA THR A 145 -2.29 -1.84 -7.33
C THR A 145 -2.79 -0.55 -6.71
N ASP A 146 -2.91 0.50 -7.51
CA ASP A 146 -3.11 1.83 -6.95
C ASP A 146 -3.81 2.76 -7.94
N TYR A 147 -4.24 3.91 -7.45
CA TYR A 147 -4.71 5.02 -8.26
C TYR A 147 -3.53 5.73 -8.92
N PHE A 148 -3.59 5.90 -10.26
CA PHE A 148 -2.57 6.58 -11.04
C PHE A 148 -3.16 7.79 -11.75
N ALA A 149 -2.41 8.88 -11.79
CA ALA A 149 -2.75 10.04 -12.60
C ALA A 149 -2.66 9.67 -14.09
N ALA A 150 -3.63 10.13 -14.88
CA ALA A 150 -3.65 9.89 -16.33
C ALA A 150 -2.62 10.73 -17.07
N THR A 151 -2.23 11.88 -16.53
CA THR A 151 -1.29 12.83 -17.14
C THR A 151 -0.39 13.51 -16.10
N ASP A 152 0.76 14.03 -16.54
CA ASP A 152 1.66 14.83 -15.70
C ASP A 152 0.98 16.11 -15.17
N ASP A 153 0.08 16.69 -15.95
CA ASP A 153 -0.69 17.88 -15.53
C ASP A 153 -1.65 17.55 -14.39
N GLU A 154 -2.28 16.36 -14.42
CA GLU A 154 -3.13 15.88 -13.33
C GLU A 154 -2.30 15.62 -12.08
N GLU A 155 -1.21 14.86 -12.18
CA GLU A 155 -0.26 14.63 -11.07
C GLU A 155 0.20 15.95 -10.46
N GLN A 156 0.61 16.92 -11.28
CA GLN A 156 1.06 18.23 -10.80
C GLN A 156 -0.08 19.02 -10.14
N THR A 157 -1.31 18.90 -10.64
CA THR A 157 -2.48 19.56 -10.07
C THR A 157 -2.77 19.03 -8.66
N HIS A 158 -2.78 17.71 -8.46
CA HIS A 158 -2.95 17.09 -7.14
C HIS A 158 -1.89 17.58 -6.15
N ARG A 159 -0.63 17.59 -6.57
CA ARG A 159 0.50 18.06 -5.74
C ARG A 159 0.36 19.54 -5.37
N ASN A 160 0.03 20.41 -6.32
CA ASN A 160 -0.16 21.84 -6.08
C ASN A 160 -1.31 22.10 -5.11
N ASN A 161 -2.41 21.37 -5.24
CA ASN A 161 -3.56 21.49 -4.38
C ASN A 161 -3.23 21.07 -2.92
N LEU A 162 -2.52 19.96 -2.74
CA LEU A 162 -2.06 19.55 -1.41
C LEU A 162 -1.16 20.62 -0.78
N ASN A 163 -0.20 21.14 -1.52
CA ASN A 163 0.71 22.18 -1.02
C ASN A 163 -0.05 23.46 -0.63
N ALA A 164 -1.04 23.86 -1.42
CA ALA A 164 -1.89 25.01 -1.11
C ALA A 164 -2.70 24.79 0.17
N LEU A 165 -3.31 23.61 0.33
CA LEU A 165 -4.06 23.23 1.53
C LEU A 165 -3.19 23.18 2.79
N LYS A 166 -1.97 22.61 2.69
CA LYS A 166 -1.01 22.59 3.79
C LYS A 166 -0.61 24.03 4.18
N ALA A 167 -0.32 24.88 3.22
CA ALA A 167 0.04 26.30 3.47
C ALA A 167 -1.11 27.06 4.13
N GLU A 168 -2.34 26.91 3.64
CA GLU A 168 -3.54 27.55 4.20
C GLU A 168 -3.79 27.14 5.66
N GLN A 169 -3.54 25.86 5.99
CA GLN A 169 -3.80 25.29 7.31
C GLN A 169 -2.59 25.35 8.24
N GLY A 170 -1.44 25.83 7.78
CA GLY A 170 -0.21 25.90 8.59
C GLY A 170 0.35 24.52 8.97
N ILE A 171 0.10 23.52 8.12
CA ILE A 171 0.53 22.14 8.33
C ILE A 171 2.01 22.00 7.93
N ARG A 172 2.79 21.31 8.75
CA ARG A 172 4.19 20.96 8.47
C ARG A 172 4.28 19.57 7.85
N ASP A 173 5.41 19.27 7.20
CA ASP A 173 5.64 18.00 6.48
C ASP A 173 6.16 16.86 7.40
N ASP A 174 5.86 16.92 8.70
CA ASP A 174 6.27 15.93 9.70
C ASP A 174 5.17 14.92 10.06
N GLU A 175 3.99 15.03 9.45
CA GLU A 175 2.84 14.13 9.67
C GLU A 175 2.18 13.76 8.33
N PHE A 176 1.59 12.58 8.28
CA PHE A 176 0.85 12.11 7.11
C PHE A 176 -0.62 12.54 7.18
N TYR A 177 -1.09 13.16 6.10
CA TYR A 177 -2.47 13.58 5.91
C TYR A 177 -3.08 12.83 4.74
N HIS A 178 -4.36 12.49 4.87
CA HIS A 178 -5.10 11.86 3.78
C HIS A 178 -5.36 12.91 2.67
N TYR A 179 -4.72 12.69 1.54
CA TYR A 179 -4.91 13.43 0.30
C TYR A 179 -4.24 12.67 -0.84
N ASP A 180 -4.91 12.57 -1.98
CA ASP A 180 -4.39 11.82 -3.12
C ASP A 180 -3.40 12.65 -3.92
N THR A 181 -2.20 12.13 -4.07
CA THR A 181 -1.12 12.68 -4.90
C THR A 181 -0.59 11.60 -5.85
N PRO A 182 -1.48 11.01 -6.68
CA PRO A 182 -1.09 9.89 -7.53
C PRO A 182 0.02 10.31 -8.48
N LEU A 183 0.98 9.41 -8.72
CA LEU A 183 1.93 9.55 -9.79
C LEU A 183 1.32 9.03 -11.09
N THR A 184 1.85 9.48 -12.24
CA THR A 184 1.61 8.76 -13.49
C THR A 184 2.30 7.39 -13.44
N VAL A 185 1.80 6.42 -14.21
CA VAL A 185 2.45 5.10 -14.36
C VAL A 185 3.91 5.23 -14.80
N GLN A 186 4.22 6.23 -15.61
CA GLN A 186 5.60 6.53 -16.03
C GLN A 186 6.46 6.94 -14.84
N HIS A 187 6.03 7.92 -14.03
CA HIS A 187 6.81 8.42 -12.89
C HIS A 187 6.92 7.36 -11.78
N GLU A 188 5.90 6.52 -11.59
CA GLU A 188 5.95 5.38 -10.67
C GLU A 188 7.00 4.36 -11.13
N THR A 189 7.00 4.03 -12.43
CA THR A 189 7.99 3.14 -13.05
C THR A 189 9.41 3.67 -12.87
N GLU A 190 9.63 4.96 -13.13
CA GLU A 190 10.93 5.61 -12.93
C GLU A 190 11.39 5.53 -11.47
N ALA A 191 10.49 5.77 -10.51
CA ALA A 191 10.80 5.68 -9.08
C ALA A 191 11.24 4.27 -8.67
N LEU A 192 10.56 3.24 -9.17
CA LEU A 192 10.90 1.84 -8.92
C LEU A 192 12.26 1.46 -9.53
N LEU A 193 12.52 1.87 -10.78
CA LEU A 193 13.82 1.61 -11.44
C LEU A 193 14.97 2.34 -10.72
N GLU A 194 14.76 3.59 -10.30
CA GLU A 194 15.73 4.35 -9.49
C GLU A 194 16.02 3.69 -8.14
N ALA A 195 15.03 3.03 -7.56
CA ALA A 195 15.18 2.29 -6.31
C ALA A 195 15.95 0.97 -6.46
N GLY A 196 16.23 0.51 -7.68
CA GLY A 196 17.03 -0.68 -7.96
C GLY A 196 16.24 -1.90 -8.46
N PHE A 197 14.93 -1.79 -8.66
CA PHE A 197 14.16 -2.86 -9.31
C PHE A 197 14.62 -3.03 -10.75
N ALA A 198 14.83 -4.28 -11.17
CA ALA A 198 15.42 -4.59 -12.47
C ALA A 198 14.47 -4.32 -13.65
N SER A 199 13.18 -4.42 -13.42
CA SER A 199 12.13 -4.20 -14.43
C SER A 199 10.80 -3.92 -13.77
N VAL A 200 9.93 -3.22 -14.48
CA VAL A 200 8.54 -2.99 -14.10
C VAL A 200 7.66 -3.54 -15.24
N GLN A 201 6.59 -4.23 -14.88
CA GLN A 201 5.58 -4.71 -15.82
C GLN A 201 4.25 -4.06 -15.47
N VAL A 202 3.59 -3.51 -16.46
CA VAL A 202 2.24 -2.93 -16.32
C VAL A 202 1.31 -3.85 -17.08
N PRO A 203 0.45 -4.62 -16.38
CA PRO A 203 -0.47 -5.58 -17.01
C PRO A 203 -1.66 -4.91 -17.71
#